data_a4fd31450bc034066d2fb69c285ff75d
#
_entry.id   a4fd31450bc034066d2fb69c285ff75d
#
_cell.length_a   1.000
_cell.length_b   1.000
_cell.length_c   1.000
_cell.angle_alpha   90.00
_cell.angle_beta   90.00
_cell.angle_gamma   90.00
#
_symmetry.space_group_name_H-M   'P 1'
#
loop_
_entity.id
_entity.type
_entity.pdbx_description
1 polymer ?
#
loop_
_entity_poly.entity_id
_entity_poly.type
_entity_poly.pdbx_seq_one_letter_code
_entity_poly.pdbx_strand_id
1 'polypeptide(L)'
;YISKSTRKWLNKSQHTITINHAFDAVITACAAIPRSPIVHEDGSIVQNGTWITQSMINAYKDLHKAKLAHSIEVWNEANQLVGGLYGVGINGVFCGESMFHIEPNTSKLAFIALVRHMEQYNGIFIDCQMQNPYLASMGVIEVPRYEYLQKLHLATDMRMPSDMWQPQGVVL
;
A
#
# COMPACT_ATOMS: atom_id res chain seq x y z
N TYR A 1 -13.96 5.58 3.32
CA TYR A 1 -15.16 4.86 3.82
C TYR A 1 -14.77 3.43 4.23
N ILE A 2 -15.06 3.07 5.48
CA ILE A 2 -14.86 1.70 5.98
C ILE A 2 -16.25 1.07 6.15
N SER A 3 -16.52 -0.05 5.45
CA SER A 3 -17.81 -0.76 5.55
C SER A 3 -18.07 -1.28 6.98
N LYS A 4 -19.34 -1.49 7.34
CA LYS A 4 -19.70 -2.05 8.66
C LYS A 4 -19.05 -3.42 8.91
N SER A 5 -18.98 -4.27 7.89
CA SER A 5 -18.32 -5.58 7.96
C SER A 5 -16.81 -5.47 8.21
N THR A 6 -16.15 -4.57 7.49
CA THR A 6 -14.71 -4.30 7.69
C THR A 6 -14.44 -3.77 9.09
N ARG A 7 -15.25 -2.83 9.59
CA ARG A 7 -15.11 -2.31 10.96
C ARG A 7 -15.29 -3.40 12.02
N LYS A 8 -16.29 -4.28 11.84
CA LYS A 8 -16.51 -5.42 12.74
C LYS A 8 -15.34 -6.39 12.74
N TRP A 9 -14.71 -6.58 11.57
CA TRP A 9 -13.53 -7.43 11.44
C TRP A 9 -12.30 -6.77 12.09
N LEU A 10 -12.05 -5.49 11.85
CA LEU A 10 -10.96 -4.72 12.47
C LEU A 10 -10.97 -4.84 14.01
N ASN A 11 -12.14 -4.66 14.63
CA ASN A 11 -12.30 -4.76 16.09
C ASN A 11 -12.00 -6.15 16.67
N LYS A 12 -11.93 -7.19 15.83
CA LYS A 12 -11.63 -8.57 16.22
C LYS A 12 -10.24 -9.03 15.77
N SER A 13 -9.59 -8.22 14.96
CA SER A 13 -8.28 -8.53 14.41
C SER A 13 -7.22 -8.48 15.52
N GLN A 14 -6.41 -9.52 15.60
CA GLN A 14 -5.26 -9.61 16.52
C GLN A 14 -3.94 -9.36 15.79
N HIS A 15 -4.03 -8.82 14.57
CA HIS A 15 -2.84 -8.51 13.78
C HIS A 15 -2.12 -7.28 14.33
N THR A 16 -0.81 -7.34 14.33
CA THR A 16 0.07 -6.18 14.59
C THR A 16 0.43 -5.52 13.26
N ILE A 17 0.50 -4.19 13.27
CA ILE A 17 0.82 -3.40 12.09
C ILE A 17 2.07 -2.59 12.36
N THR A 18 3.00 -2.57 11.40
CA THR A 18 4.24 -1.78 11.49
C THR A 18 4.46 -0.98 10.21
N ILE A 19 5.35 0.00 10.30
CA ILE A 19 5.85 0.79 9.18
C ILE A 19 7.35 0.60 9.10
N ASN A 20 7.87 0.31 7.90
CA ASN A 20 9.31 0.25 7.60
C ASN A 20 10.12 -0.74 8.46
N HIS A 21 9.48 -1.77 9.03
CA HIS A 21 10.18 -2.82 9.75
C HIS A 21 10.73 -3.92 8.83
N ALA A 22 10.09 -4.15 7.67
CA ALA A 22 10.43 -5.27 6.79
C ALA A 22 10.19 -4.95 5.30
N PHE A 23 10.63 -3.81 4.83
CA PHE A 23 10.44 -3.36 3.44
C PHE A 23 10.85 -4.43 2.41
N ASP A 24 12.03 -5.04 2.61
CA ASP A 24 12.56 -6.07 1.72
C ASP A 24 11.65 -7.30 1.63
N ALA A 25 11.05 -7.70 2.74
CA ALA A 25 10.11 -8.81 2.78
C ALA A 25 8.79 -8.45 2.09
N VAL A 26 8.29 -7.23 2.30
CA VAL A 26 7.04 -6.76 1.66
C VAL A 26 7.16 -6.71 0.15
N ILE A 27 8.21 -6.08 -0.41
CA ILE A 27 8.36 -5.99 -1.87
C ILE A 27 8.59 -7.37 -2.49
N THR A 28 9.32 -8.25 -1.81
CA THR A 28 9.52 -9.63 -2.26
C THR A 28 8.21 -10.42 -2.27
N ALA A 29 7.39 -10.27 -1.22
CA ALA A 29 6.07 -10.89 -1.16
C ALA A 29 5.14 -10.35 -2.26
N CYS A 30 5.13 -9.05 -2.51
CA CYS A 30 4.37 -8.44 -3.61
C CYS A 30 4.79 -8.99 -4.98
N ALA A 31 6.08 -9.25 -5.18
CA ALA A 31 6.60 -9.84 -6.41
C ALA A 31 6.24 -11.33 -6.57
N ALA A 32 6.08 -12.05 -5.47
CA ALA A 32 5.82 -13.50 -5.47
C ALA A 32 4.33 -13.86 -5.60
N ILE A 33 3.40 -12.92 -5.36
CA ILE A 33 1.95 -13.21 -5.42
C ILE A 33 1.53 -13.56 -6.85
N PRO A 34 0.90 -14.73 -7.06
CA PRO A 34 0.33 -15.08 -8.34
C PRO A 34 -0.71 -14.06 -8.78
N ARG A 35 -0.62 -13.58 -10.00
CA ARG A 35 -1.64 -12.74 -10.63
C ARG A 35 -2.68 -13.61 -11.32
N SER A 36 -3.94 -13.18 -11.32
CA SER A 36 -4.97 -13.86 -12.11
C SER A 36 -4.54 -13.94 -13.57
N PRO A 37 -4.65 -15.10 -14.22
CA PRO A 37 -4.32 -15.23 -15.63
C PRO A 37 -5.19 -14.30 -16.47
N ILE A 38 -4.63 -13.78 -17.56
CA ILE A 38 -5.39 -13.02 -18.55
C ILE A 38 -6.06 -14.03 -19.49
N VAL A 39 -7.38 -13.97 -19.56
CA VAL A 39 -8.17 -14.73 -20.53
C VAL A 39 -8.51 -13.80 -21.68
N HIS A 40 -7.99 -14.07 -22.86
CA HIS A 40 -8.29 -13.32 -24.09
C HIS A 40 -9.67 -13.71 -24.64
N GLU A 41 -10.24 -12.87 -25.50
CA GLU A 41 -11.54 -13.12 -26.17
C GLU A 41 -11.53 -14.41 -27.01
N ASP A 42 -10.38 -14.81 -27.53
CA ASP A 42 -10.18 -16.06 -28.28
C ASP A 42 -10.08 -17.31 -27.41
N GLY A 43 -10.23 -17.17 -26.08
CA GLY A 43 -10.15 -18.25 -25.09
C GLY A 43 -8.72 -18.63 -24.71
N SER A 44 -7.70 -17.98 -25.25
CA SER A 44 -6.32 -18.21 -24.84
C SER A 44 -6.07 -17.68 -23.42
N ILE A 45 -5.29 -18.45 -22.64
CA ILE A 45 -4.95 -18.09 -21.25
C ILE A 45 -3.46 -17.80 -21.17
N VAL A 46 -3.12 -16.55 -20.82
CA VAL A 46 -1.75 -16.16 -20.55
C VAL A 46 -1.56 -16.03 -19.04
N GLN A 47 -0.56 -16.76 -18.52
CA GLN A 47 -0.16 -16.61 -17.10
C GLN A 47 0.33 -15.18 -16.89
N ASN A 48 -0.38 -14.44 -16.04
CA ASN A 48 -0.02 -13.08 -15.73
C ASN A 48 1.11 -13.10 -14.70
N GLY A 49 2.35 -12.93 -15.17
CA GLY A 49 3.52 -12.78 -14.31
C GLY A 49 3.48 -11.48 -13.52
N THR A 50 4.33 -11.35 -12.52
CA THR A 50 4.49 -10.07 -11.83
C THR A 50 5.21 -9.07 -12.74
N TRP A 51 4.77 -7.80 -12.69
CA TRP A 51 5.50 -6.69 -13.30
C TRP A 51 6.73 -6.27 -12.46
N ILE A 52 6.81 -6.75 -11.19
CA ILE A 52 7.89 -6.42 -10.26
C ILE A 52 9.08 -7.33 -10.56
N THR A 53 9.97 -6.87 -11.41
CA THR A 53 11.20 -7.57 -11.78
C THR A 53 12.27 -7.46 -10.68
N GLN A 54 13.32 -8.27 -10.75
CA GLN A 54 14.45 -8.18 -9.81
C GLN A 54 15.13 -6.81 -9.84
N SER A 55 15.25 -6.19 -11.00
CA SER A 55 15.81 -4.83 -11.12
C SER A 55 14.94 -3.79 -10.43
N MET A 56 13.62 -3.92 -10.52
CA MET A 56 12.68 -3.04 -9.79
C MET A 56 12.77 -3.27 -8.28
N ILE A 57 12.84 -4.52 -7.82
CA ILE A 57 13.05 -4.82 -6.39
C ILE A 57 14.29 -4.09 -5.88
N ASN A 58 15.40 -4.18 -6.61
CA ASN A 58 16.64 -3.52 -6.21
C ASN A 58 16.50 -1.99 -6.20
N ALA A 59 15.88 -1.41 -7.23
CA ALA A 59 15.64 0.04 -7.30
C ALA A 59 14.77 0.56 -6.14
N TYR A 60 13.68 -0.13 -5.81
CA TYR A 60 12.83 0.26 -4.67
C TYR A 60 13.51 0.05 -3.32
N LYS A 61 14.37 -0.96 -3.16
CA LYS A 61 15.22 -1.10 -1.97
C LYS A 61 16.20 0.06 -1.82
N ASP A 62 16.75 0.56 -2.91
CA ASP A 62 17.62 1.73 -2.88
C ASP A 62 16.83 3.02 -2.57
N LEU A 63 15.61 3.17 -3.10
CA LEU A 63 14.69 4.24 -2.70
C LEU A 63 14.33 4.16 -1.20
N HIS A 64 14.13 2.95 -0.68
CA HIS A 64 13.88 2.76 0.76
C HIS A 64 15.08 3.19 1.62
N LYS A 65 16.30 2.81 1.25
CA LYS A 65 17.54 3.29 1.91
C LYS A 65 17.65 4.82 1.87
N ALA A 66 17.23 5.42 0.75
CA ALA A 66 17.17 6.88 0.57
C ALA A 66 15.99 7.54 1.31
N LYS A 67 15.15 6.76 2.04
CA LYS A 67 13.95 7.21 2.77
C LYS A 67 12.87 7.82 1.86
N LEU A 68 12.76 7.33 0.64
CA LEU A 68 11.75 7.74 -0.34
C LEU A 68 10.68 6.66 -0.55
N ALA A 69 11.01 5.39 -0.36
CA ALA A 69 10.03 4.30 -0.41
C ALA A 69 9.80 3.71 0.98
N HIS A 70 8.53 3.37 1.25
CA HIS A 70 8.07 2.94 2.57
C HIS A 70 7.13 1.75 2.44
N SER A 71 7.04 0.98 3.52
CA SER A 71 6.17 -0.19 3.62
C SER A 71 5.26 -0.13 4.84
N ILE A 72 4.12 -0.78 4.72
CA ILE A 72 3.22 -1.12 5.82
C ILE A 72 3.18 -2.64 5.89
N GLU A 73 3.47 -3.19 7.04
CA GLU A 73 3.47 -4.62 7.31
C GLU A 73 2.30 -5.01 8.21
N VAL A 74 1.73 -6.18 7.94
CA VAL A 74 0.72 -6.81 8.80
C VAL A 74 1.23 -8.17 9.24
N TRP A 75 1.28 -8.37 10.55
CA TRP A 75 1.81 -9.55 11.22
C TRP A 75 0.70 -10.28 11.96
N ASN A 76 0.67 -11.59 11.89
CA ASN A 76 -0.21 -12.41 12.73
C ASN A 76 0.37 -12.64 14.13
N GLU A 77 -0.37 -13.32 15.00
CA GLU A 77 0.04 -13.62 16.38
C GLU A 77 1.32 -14.45 16.47
N ALA A 78 1.65 -15.20 15.43
CA ALA A 78 2.90 -15.96 15.32
C ALA A 78 4.08 -15.11 14.78
N ASN A 79 3.92 -13.77 14.66
CA ASN A 79 4.89 -12.85 14.08
C ASN A 79 5.28 -13.20 12.63
N GLN A 80 4.36 -13.77 11.87
CA GLN A 80 4.55 -14.02 10.44
C GLN A 80 3.99 -12.85 9.65
N LEU A 81 4.72 -12.41 8.62
CA LEU A 81 4.28 -11.37 7.69
C LEU A 81 3.18 -11.94 6.78
N VAL A 82 1.94 -11.50 6.99
CA VAL A 82 0.75 -12.07 6.32
C VAL A 82 0.04 -11.10 5.38
N GLY A 83 0.46 -9.87 5.34
CA GLY A 83 -0.03 -8.86 4.42
C GLY A 83 0.81 -7.60 4.48
N GLY A 84 0.64 -6.74 3.49
CA GLY A 84 1.37 -5.48 3.45
C GLY A 84 1.23 -4.77 2.12
N LEU A 85 1.80 -3.59 2.07
CA LEU A 85 1.92 -2.77 0.87
C LEU A 85 3.24 -2.00 0.90
N TYR A 86 3.67 -1.53 -0.27
CA TYR A 86 4.75 -0.57 -0.36
C TYR A 86 4.43 0.52 -1.39
N GLY A 87 5.15 1.62 -1.29
CA GLY A 87 5.02 2.74 -2.20
C GLY A 87 6.07 3.81 -1.95
N VAL A 88 5.94 4.92 -2.68
CA VAL A 88 6.83 6.09 -2.59
C VAL A 88 6.12 7.20 -1.84
N GLY A 89 6.75 7.72 -0.79
CA GLY A 89 6.28 8.86 -0.02
C GLY A 89 7.04 10.13 -0.40
N ILE A 90 6.31 11.13 -0.89
CA ILE A 90 6.88 12.44 -1.22
C ILE A 90 6.08 13.50 -0.49
N ASN A 91 6.60 13.99 0.62
CA ASN A 91 5.90 14.97 1.46
C ASN A 91 4.46 14.52 1.79
N GLY A 92 3.45 15.29 1.42
CA GLY A 92 2.05 15.03 1.72
C GLY A 92 1.35 14.02 0.81
N VAL A 93 2.05 13.33 -0.10
CA VAL A 93 1.48 12.30 -0.98
C VAL A 93 2.19 10.96 -0.79
N PHE A 94 1.43 9.88 -0.84
CA PHE A 94 1.94 8.52 -0.92
C PHE A 94 1.45 7.85 -2.21
N CYS A 95 2.38 7.42 -3.06
CA CYS A 95 2.08 6.67 -4.29
C CYS A 95 2.18 5.17 -3.98
N GLY A 96 1.03 4.49 -3.88
CA GLY A 96 0.97 3.06 -3.62
C GLY A 96 1.37 2.26 -4.84
N GLU A 97 2.36 1.38 -4.74
CA GLU A 97 2.90 0.61 -5.85
C GLU A 97 2.30 -0.80 -5.94
N SER A 98 2.28 -1.51 -4.83
CA SER A 98 1.72 -2.84 -4.78
C SER A 98 1.34 -3.23 -3.36
N MET A 99 0.45 -4.22 -3.26
CA MET A 99 0.06 -4.83 -2.00
C MET A 99 -0.09 -6.34 -2.16
N PHE A 100 0.04 -7.06 -1.05
CA PHE A 100 -0.15 -8.50 -0.99
C PHE A 100 -0.96 -8.90 0.26
N HIS A 101 -1.52 -10.09 0.24
CA HIS A 101 -2.09 -10.75 1.40
C HIS A 101 -1.86 -12.26 1.32
N ILE A 102 -1.62 -12.88 2.46
CA ILE A 102 -1.60 -14.32 2.67
C ILE A 102 -2.86 -14.71 3.44
N GLU A 103 -3.19 -13.94 4.47
CA GLU A 103 -4.45 -14.10 5.20
C GLU A 103 -5.54 -13.14 4.68
N PRO A 104 -6.82 -13.52 4.73
CA PRO A 104 -7.91 -12.68 4.25
C PRO A 104 -7.94 -11.30 4.89
N ASN A 105 -8.14 -10.26 4.10
CA ASN A 105 -8.25 -8.85 4.48
C ASN A 105 -6.95 -8.19 4.99
N THR A 106 -5.82 -8.86 5.05
CA THR A 106 -4.59 -8.24 5.59
C THR A 106 -4.01 -7.15 4.68
N SER A 107 -4.16 -7.23 3.35
CA SER A 107 -3.84 -6.09 2.46
C SER A 107 -4.77 -4.89 2.67
N LYS A 108 -6.07 -5.15 2.95
CA LYS A 108 -7.02 -4.10 3.31
C LYS A 108 -6.66 -3.45 4.64
N LEU A 109 -6.19 -4.23 5.61
CA LEU A 109 -5.71 -3.75 6.90
C LEU A 109 -4.49 -2.85 6.73
N ALA A 110 -3.52 -3.24 5.90
CA ALA A 110 -2.37 -2.43 5.57
C ALA A 110 -2.78 -1.08 4.93
N PHE A 111 -3.75 -1.12 4.01
CA PHE A 111 -4.24 0.10 3.36
C PHE A 111 -4.97 1.03 4.35
N ILE A 112 -5.79 0.49 5.25
CA ILE A 112 -6.46 1.29 6.29
C ILE A 112 -5.42 1.91 7.23
N ALA A 113 -4.38 1.17 7.60
CA ALA A 113 -3.29 1.67 8.42
C ALA A 113 -2.54 2.82 7.73
N LEU A 114 -2.25 2.68 6.44
CA LEU A 114 -1.66 3.76 5.63
C LEU A 114 -2.54 5.01 5.63
N VAL A 115 -3.86 4.87 5.42
CA VAL A 115 -4.80 6.00 5.45
C VAL A 115 -4.74 6.70 6.81
N ARG A 116 -4.82 5.95 7.92
CA ARG A 116 -4.74 6.50 9.27
C ARG A 116 -3.40 7.20 9.54
N HIS A 117 -2.33 6.61 9.07
CA HIS A 117 -1.01 7.19 9.18
C HIS A 117 -0.90 8.52 8.42
N MET A 118 -1.35 8.55 7.17
CA MET A 118 -1.41 9.79 6.39
C MET A 118 -2.29 10.85 7.04
N GLU A 119 -3.46 10.48 7.56
CA GLU A 119 -4.35 11.39 8.31
C GLU A 119 -3.66 11.98 9.55
N GLN A 120 -2.96 11.15 10.33
CA GLN A 120 -2.24 11.59 11.53
C GLN A 120 -1.18 12.65 11.25
N TYR A 121 -0.54 12.58 10.10
CA TYR A 121 0.49 13.53 9.67
C TYR A 121 -0.03 14.60 8.70
N ASN A 122 -1.35 14.73 8.54
CA ASN A 122 -2.01 15.68 7.63
C ASN A 122 -1.59 15.51 6.16
N GLY A 123 -1.31 14.28 5.72
CA GLY A 123 -1.09 13.97 4.31
C GLY A 123 -2.32 14.31 3.46
N ILE A 124 -2.10 14.72 2.24
CA ILE A 124 -3.16 15.24 1.35
C ILE A 124 -3.93 14.09 0.69
N PHE A 125 -3.22 13.11 0.12
CA PHE A 125 -3.86 11.98 -0.55
C PHE A 125 -2.90 10.79 -0.75
N ILE A 126 -3.52 9.65 -1.07
CA ILE A 126 -2.84 8.43 -1.52
C ILE A 126 -3.18 8.25 -3.00
N ASP A 127 -2.16 8.17 -3.85
CA ASP A 127 -2.31 7.85 -5.26
C ASP A 127 -2.27 6.33 -5.45
N CYS A 128 -3.36 5.77 -5.97
CA CYS A 128 -3.50 4.35 -6.27
C CYS A 128 -3.39 4.08 -7.78
N GLN A 129 -2.97 5.05 -8.59
CA GLN A 129 -2.86 5.08 -10.04
C GLN A 129 -4.21 4.77 -10.73
N MET A 130 -4.47 3.52 -11.09
CA MET A 130 -5.70 3.13 -11.78
C MET A 130 -6.70 2.47 -10.83
N GLN A 131 -7.94 2.95 -10.86
CA GLN A 131 -9.02 2.35 -10.11
C GLN A 131 -9.35 0.94 -10.63
N ASN A 132 -9.73 0.07 -9.73
CA ASN A 132 -10.32 -1.23 -10.00
C ASN A 132 -11.42 -1.53 -8.96
N PRO A 133 -12.25 -2.56 -9.17
CA PRO A 133 -13.35 -2.89 -8.25
C PRO A 133 -12.91 -3.11 -6.79
N TYR A 134 -11.71 -3.65 -6.58
CA TYR A 134 -11.19 -3.86 -5.22
C TYR A 134 -10.83 -2.53 -4.56
N LEU A 135 -10.11 -1.64 -5.24
CA LEU A 135 -9.77 -0.29 -4.76
C LEU A 135 -11.04 0.56 -4.54
N ALA A 136 -12.00 0.50 -5.47
CA ALA A 136 -13.29 1.16 -5.32
C ALA A 136 -14.04 0.69 -4.05
N SER A 137 -13.97 -0.60 -3.72
CA SER A 137 -14.57 -1.15 -2.50
C SER A 137 -13.92 -0.63 -1.21
N MET A 138 -12.71 -0.10 -1.30
CA MET A 138 -11.98 0.55 -0.20
C MET A 138 -12.18 2.08 -0.17
N GLY A 139 -12.96 2.63 -1.08
CA GLY A 139 -13.29 4.06 -1.13
C GLY A 139 -12.39 4.89 -2.04
N VAL A 140 -11.54 4.25 -2.86
CA VAL A 140 -10.75 4.96 -3.87
C VAL A 140 -11.68 5.50 -4.95
N ILE A 141 -11.49 6.76 -5.31
CA ILE A 141 -12.27 7.48 -6.32
C ILE A 141 -11.36 7.97 -7.45
N GLU A 142 -11.90 8.10 -8.63
CA GLU A 142 -11.24 8.80 -9.73
C GLU A 142 -11.42 10.30 -9.57
N VAL A 143 -10.37 11.05 -9.88
CA VAL A 143 -10.40 12.52 -9.88
C VAL A 143 -9.94 13.07 -11.23
N PRO A 144 -10.50 14.20 -11.69
CA PRO A 144 -10.03 14.83 -12.92
C PRO A 144 -8.54 15.21 -12.83
N ARG A 145 -7.82 15.10 -13.96
CA ARG A 145 -6.38 15.38 -14.01
C ARG A 145 -5.98 16.74 -13.43
N TYR A 146 -6.78 17.78 -13.69
CA TYR A 146 -6.49 19.13 -13.18
C TYR A 146 -6.55 19.18 -11.65
N GLU A 147 -7.52 18.52 -11.05
CA GLU A 147 -7.68 18.42 -9.60
C GLU A 147 -6.54 17.60 -8.97
N TYR A 148 -6.16 16.48 -9.61
CA TYR A 148 -5.02 15.69 -9.20
C TYR A 148 -3.73 16.53 -9.18
N LEU A 149 -3.45 17.28 -10.25
CA LEU A 149 -2.25 18.12 -10.34
C LEU A 149 -2.23 19.23 -9.29
N GLN A 150 -3.38 19.84 -8.97
CA GLN A 150 -3.47 20.81 -7.89
C GLN A 150 -3.16 20.19 -6.52
N LYS A 151 -3.74 19.02 -6.23
CA LYS A 151 -3.47 18.28 -4.98
C LYS A 151 -2.01 17.84 -4.91
N LEU A 152 -1.44 17.37 -6.00
CA LEU A 152 -0.04 16.96 -6.07
C LEU A 152 0.90 18.13 -5.78
N HIS A 153 0.67 19.28 -6.38
CA HIS A 153 1.45 20.49 -6.13
C HIS A 153 1.39 20.89 -4.65
N LEU A 154 0.19 20.94 -4.06
CA LEU A 154 0.04 21.22 -2.64
C LEU A 154 0.77 20.20 -1.76
N ALA A 155 0.64 18.90 -2.08
CA ALA A 155 1.26 17.84 -1.30
C ALA A 155 2.79 17.87 -1.37
N THR A 156 3.36 18.15 -2.54
CA THR A 156 4.83 18.20 -2.73
C THR A 156 5.48 19.43 -2.11
N ASP A 157 4.74 20.52 -1.93
CA ASP A 157 5.21 21.74 -1.27
C ASP A 157 5.17 21.66 0.27
N MET A 158 4.51 20.64 0.81
CA MET A 158 4.46 20.43 2.27
C MET A 158 5.81 20.06 2.84
N ARG A 159 6.01 20.37 4.11
CA ARG A 159 7.12 19.83 4.90
C ARG A 159 6.56 18.85 5.92
N MET A 160 6.85 17.58 5.72
CA MET A 160 6.41 16.54 6.64
C MET A 160 7.40 16.38 7.81
N PRO A 161 6.92 16.00 8.99
CA PRO A 161 7.79 15.69 10.13
C PRO A 161 8.76 14.56 9.77
N SER A 162 10.00 14.67 10.23
CA SER A 162 11.08 13.71 9.93
C SER A 162 10.87 12.33 10.51
N ASP A 163 9.97 12.19 11.49
CA ASP A 163 9.59 10.93 12.13
C ASP A 163 8.42 10.22 11.45
N MET A 164 7.73 10.86 10.49
CA MET A 164 6.59 10.28 9.81
C MET A 164 6.86 8.86 9.30
N TRP A 165 7.99 8.65 8.67
CA TRP A 165 8.36 7.36 8.09
C TRP A 165 9.46 6.62 8.88
N GLN A 166 9.67 6.95 10.16
CA GLN A 166 10.54 6.13 11.01
C GLN A 166 9.88 4.77 11.31
N PRO A 167 10.67 3.69 11.47
CA PRO A 167 10.13 2.41 11.87
C PRO A 167 9.31 2.51 13.15
N GLN A 168 8.04 2.14 13.09
CA GLN A 168 7.09 2.26 14.20
C GLN A 168 5.92 1.29 14.09
N GLY A 169 5.21 1.07 15.20
CA GLY A 169 3.92 0.39 15.22
C GLY A 169 2.77 1.34 14.89
N VAL A 170 1.71 0.80 14.29
CA VAL A 170 0.47 1.54 14.00
C VAL A 170 -0.68 0.97 14.81
N VAL A 171 -1.40 1.84 15.51
CA VAL A 171 -2.64 1.49 16.21
C VAL A 171 -3.82 2.02 15.37
N LEU A 172 -4.84 1.16 15.13
CA LEU A 172 -6.02 1.49 14.34
C LEU A 172 -7.21 1.96 15.19
#